data_b0324ca59310173a01e17c4d89ef1bb3
#
_entry.id   b0324ca59310173a01e17c4d89ef1bb3
#
_cell.length_a   1.000
_cell.length_b   1.000
_cell.length_c   1.000
_cell.angle_alpha   90.00
_cell.angle_beta   90.00
_cell.angle_gamma   90.00
#
_symmetry.space_group_name_H-M   'P 1'
#
loop_
_entity.id
_entity.type
_entity.pdbx_description
1 polymer ?
#
loop_
_entity_poly.entity_id
_entity_poly.type
_entity_poly.pdbx_seq_one_letter_code
_entity_poly.pdbx_strand_id
1 'polypeptide(L)'
;DNGYNNLSNTEKNKQILAMWRNRVVLDTYEPGSTFKIIPASAALEENITETDVSGEFYCNGAQQVANVKIRCAHSSGHGYQSLRQAIENSCNPAFIQLGQKIGVSTFYKYIRNYGFLDKTGIDLPSEGTSTFWSEENVGAVELATMSFGQRFTITPMQLVKAASAIANDGVMVTPHVAKKIINNDTGDTQNTETNVERQVISKETSTQMKDMMKDVVEKGGGTYAKVEGYTIGGKTGTSEADPNHPENGYVASFLAIAPVENTKLVVLLTLYGPQGESHFGGKIAAPVVSQILTEVLPYLNIPSNDSETTVTNNKVTIPNLTNKTVAEAESIIKGLGLNYETSASGEEIVTDQMPKNGSTVVKDGVVVLYTGNNDTRVSQTVPDLKNVSYDVAKNMLKAKKLNISSTGTGIVVSQEPAAGTAVDEGTIINVTLKEKSTTSQN
;
A
#
# COMPACT_ATOMS: atom_id res chain seq x y z
N ASP A 1 8.01 21.48 21.21
CA ASP A 1 8.25 21.23 22.64
C ASP A 1 6.95 20.72 23.26
N ASN A 2 6.74 19.41 23.25
CA ASN A 2 5.53 18.75 23.76
C ASN A 2 5.53 18.64 25.30
N GLY A 3 6.10 19.58 26.01
CA GLY A 3 6.18 19.57 27.47
C GLY A 3 7.21 18.60 28.05
N TYR A 4 8.05 17.97 27.19
CA TYR A 4 9.08 17.00 27.62
C TYR A 4 10.00 17.55 28.72
N ASN A 5 10.37 18.83 28.63
CA ASN A 5 11.26 19.45 29.62
C ASN A 5 10.64 19.52 31.02
N ASN A 6 9.32 19.51 31.13
CA ASN A 6 8.56 19.59 32.40
C ASN A 6 8.30 18.22 33.03
N LEU A 7 8.67 17.13 32.35
CA LEU A 7 8.49 15.77 32.85
C LEU A 7 9.51 15.42 33.91
N SER A 8 9.16 14.56 34.85
CA SER A 8 10.08 13.92 35.77
C SER A 8 11.11 13.05 35.01
N ASN A 9 12.27 12.77 35.63
CA ASN A 9 13.27 11.91 35.02
C ASN A 9 12.74 10.50 34.71
N THR A 10 11.83 9.98 35.51
CA THR A 10 11.18 8.69 35.28
C THR A 10 10.30 8.72 34.02
N GLU A 11 9.52 9.79 33.83
CA GLU A 11 8.68 9.97 32.64
C GLU A 11 9.51 10.23 31.40
N LYS A 12 10.61 11.03 31.51
CA LYS A 12 11.57 11.23 30.42
C LYS A 12 12.16 9.91 29.96
N ASN A 13 12.63 9.08 30.90
CA ASN A 13 13.18 7.76 30.58
C ASN A 13 12.13 6.85 29.93
N LYS A 14 10.88 6.87 30.42
CA LYS A 14 9.78 6.12 29.82
C LYS A 14 9.52 6.54 28.38
N GLN A 15 9.53 7.85 28.10
CA GLN A 15 9.36 8.36 26.73
C GLN A 15 10.54 7.98 25.81
N ILE A 16 11.77 8.08 26.29
CA ILE A 16 12.96 7.67 25.55
C ILE A 16 12.89 6.17 25.19
N LEU A 17 12.56 5.32 26.16
CA LEU A 17 12.40 3.88 25.91
C LEU A 17 11.25 3.59 24.94
N ALA A 18 10.17 4.36 25.00
CA ALA A 18 9.05 4.24 24.06
C ALA A 18 9.46 4.63 22.62
N MET A 19 10.39 5.56 22.44
CA MET A 19 10.93 5.93 21.10
C MET A 19 11.75 4.81 20.46
N TRP A 20 12.38 3.95 21.25
CA TRP A 20 13.15 2.80 20.75
C TRP A 20 12.28 1.57 20.49
N ARG A 21 11.01 1.62 20.87
CA ARG A 21 10.07 0.53 20.68
C ARG A 21 9.66 0.43 19.21
N ASN A 22 10.02 -0.66 18.58
CA ASN A 22 9.54 -0.95 17.22
C ASN A 22 8.16 -1.61 17.29
N ARG A 23 7.11 -0.82 17.07
CA ARG A 23 5.72 -1.28 17.12
C ARG A 23 5.39 -2.37 16.10
N VAL A 24 6.11 -2.41 14.97
CA VAL A 24 5.83 -3.37 13.90
C VAL A 24 6.14 -4.81 14.32
N VAL A 25 7.18 -4.99 15.13
CA VAL A 25 7.64 -6.33 15.55
C VAL A 25 7.30 -6.65 17.01
N LEU A 26 7.08 -5.64 17.86
CA LEU A 26 6.90 -5.84 19.31
C LEU A 26 5.44 -5.76 19.74
N ASP A 27 4.69 -4.77 19.22
CA ASP A 27 3.32 -4.53 19.66
C ASP A 27 2.37 -5.51 18.98
N THR A 28 1.41 -6.01 19.74
CA THR A 28 0.33 -6.85 19.22
C THR A 28 -0.97 -6.07 19.16
N TYR A 29 -1.82 -6.42 18.22
CA TYR A 29 -3.13 -5.83 18.04
C TYR A 29 -4.12 -6.85 17.46
N GLU A 30 -5.41 -6.61 17.61
CA GLU A 30 -6.42 -7.37 16.89
C GLU A 30 -6.43 -6.97 15.41
N PRO A 31 -6.12 -7.88 14.47
CA PRO A 31 -5.99 -7.51 13.05
C PRO A 31 -7.33 -7.16 12.39
N GLY A 32 -8.43 -7.55 13.00
CA GLY A 32 -9.76 -7.38 12.43
C GLY A 32 -9.87 -7.98 11.03
N SER A 33 -10.61 -7.33 10.16
CA SER A 33 -10.94 -7.87 8.84
C SER A 33 -9.76 -8.06 7.89
N THR A 34 -8.55 -7.53 8.18
CA THR A 34 -7.35 -7.86 7.39
C THR A 34 -6.96 -9.33 7.53
N PHE A 35 -7.31 -9.95 8.66
CA PHE A 35 -7.08 -11.38 8.91
C PHE A 35 -7.93 -12.31 8.05
N LYS A 36 -9.06 -11.84 7.49
CA LYS A 36 -9.99 -12.67 6.68
C LYS A 36 -9.33 -13.38 5.50
N ILE A 37 -8.19 -12.89 5.03
CA ILE A 37 -7.41 -13.55 3.98
C ILE A 37 -6.92 -14.94 4.40
N ILE A 38 -6.74 -15.18 5.70
CA ILE A 38 -6.24 -16.45 6.23
C ILE A 38 -7.32 -17.55 6.19
N PRO A 39 -8.51 -17.41 6.83
CA PRO A 39 -9.55 -18.42 6.71
C PRO A 39 -10.08 -18.57 5.28
N ALA A 40 -10.08 -17.52 4.46
CA ALA A 40 -10.44 -17.62 3.05
C ALA A 40 -9.46 -18.51 2.29
N SER A 41 -8.16 -18.29 2.42
CA SER A 41 -7.14 -19.12 1.77
C SER A 41 -7.15 -20.57 2.29
N ALA A 42 -7.38 -20.76 3.59
CA ALA A 42 -7.50 -22.09 4.18
C ALA A 42 -8.69 -22.88 3.59
N ALA A 43 -9.86 -22.24 3.45
CA ALA A 43 -11.04 -22.86 2.91
C ALA A 43 -10.91 -23.22 1.43
N LEU A 44 -10.24 -22.39 0.65
CA LEU A 44 -9.94 -22.68 -0.76
C LEU A 44 -8.96 -23.84 -0.87
N GLU A 45 -7.87 -23.83 -0.11
CA GLU A 45 -6.83 -24.87 -0.14
C GLU A 45 -7.38 -26.26 0.26
N GLU A 46 -8.31 -26.28 1.21
CA GLU A 46 -8.96 -27.53 1.66
C GLU A 46 -10.21 -27.90 0.81
N ASN A 47 -10.49 -27.17 -0.27
CA ASN A 47 -11.66 -27.35 -1.13
C ASN A 47 -13.00 -27.37 -0.34
N ILE A 48 -13.08 -26.57 0.73
CA ILE A 48 -14.31 -26.40 1.55
C ILE A 48 -15.30 -25.46 0.82
N THR A 49 -14.78 -24.55 0.02
CA THR A 49 -15.53 -23.60 -0.80
C THR A 49 -14.76 -23.26 -2.07
N GLU A 50 -15.43 -22.61 -3.00
CA GLU A 50 -14.84 -22.02 -4.20
C GLU A 50 -15.08 -20.49 -4.19
N THR A 51 -14.39 -19.76 -5.05
CA THR A 51 -14.44 -18.27 -5.05
C THR A 51 -15.82 -17.72 -5.36
N ASP A 52 -16.56 -18.34 -6.29
CA ASP A 52 -17.72 -17.74 -6.94
C ASP A 52 -19.01 -18.57 -6.83
N VAL A 53 -19.11 -19.49 -5.86
CA VAL A 53 -20.33 -20.25 -5.58
C VAL A 53 -21.43 -19.29 -5.13
N SER A 54 -22.43 -19.11 -5.98
CA SER A 54 -23.51 -18.15 -5.75
C SER A 54 -24.36 -18.57 -4.55
N GLY A 55 -24.60 -17.63 -3.65
CA GLY A 55 -25.52 -17.83 -2.53
C GLY A 55 -25.02 -18.73 -1.41
N GLU A 56 -23.71 -18.99 -1.37
CA GLU A 56 -23.12 -19.89 -0.37
C GLU A 56 -23.20 -19.35 1.05
N PHE A 57 -23.09 -18.04 1.22
CA PHE A 57 -23.15 -17.36 2.52
C PHE A 57 -24.32 -16.39 2.55
N TYR A 58 -24.96 -16.27 3.72
CA TYR A 58 -26.09 -15.37 3.90
C TYR A 58 -25.85 -14.39 5.05
N CYS A 59 -26.20 -13.11 4.83
CA CYS A 59 -26.09 -12.05 5.82
C CYS A 59 -27.33 -11.17 5.84
N ASN A 60 -28.04 -11.16 6.97
CA ASN A 60 -29.15 -10.24 7.26
C ASN A 60 -28.80 -9.15 8.27
N GLY A 61 -27.49 -8.79 8.37
CA GLY A 61 -26.99 -7.77 9.29
C GLY A 61 -26.42 -8.32 10.61
N ALA A 62 -26.63 -9.61 10.92
CA ALA A 62 -26.05 -10.26 12.10
C ALA A 62 -26.03 -11.77 11.94
N GLN A 63 -25.25 -12.46 12.79
CA GLN A 63 -25.22 -13.92 12.92
C GLN A 63 -25.39 -14.28 14.41
N GLN A 64 -26.32 -15.18 14.71
CA GLN A 64 -26.42 -15.77 16.05
C GLN A 64 -25.45 -16.94 16.16
N VAL A 65 -24.61 -16.91 17.19
CA VAL A 65 -23.65 -17.98 17.53
C VAL A 65 -23.84 -18.29 19.02
N ALA A 66 -24.34 -19.46 19.33
CA ALA A 66 -24.77 -19.82 20.68
C ALA A 66 -25.69 -18.71 21.26
N ASN A 67 -25.35 -18.15 22.41
CA ASN A 67 -26.08 -17.07 23.06
C ASN A 67 -25.62 -15.64 22.69
N VAL A 68 -24.68 -15.51 21.70
CA VAL A 68 -24.11 -14.22 21.30
C VAL A 68 -24.61 -13.84 19.91
N LYS A 69 -25.11 -12.61 19.76
CA LYS A 69 -25.45 -12.01 18.46
C LYS A 69 -24.30 -11.14 17.97
N ILE A 70 -23.62 -11.59 16.92
CA ILE A 70 -22.49 -10.89 16.29
C ILE A 70 -22.99 -10.08 15.08
N ARG A 71 -22.72 -8.79 15.07
CA ARG A 71 -23.23 -7.88 14.05
C ARG A 71 -22.31 -7.77 12.84
N CYS A 72 -22.91 -7.52 11.69
CA CYS A 72 -22.21 -7.04 10.50
C CYS A 72 -22.02 -5.52 10.58
N ALA A 73 -20.95 -5.00 9.97
CA ALA A 73 -20.78 -3.55 9.81
C ALA A 73 -21.93 -2.92 8.97
N HIS A 74 -22.48 -3.70 8.03
CA HIS A 74 -23.67 -3.33 7.25
C HIS A 74 -24.94 -3.86 7.93
N SER A 75 -25.64 -2.99 8.65
CA SER A 75 -26.76 -3.37 9.54
C SER A 75 -27.96 -3.99 8.82
N SER A 76 -28.23 -3.62 7.56
CA SER A 76 -29.29 -4.22 6.70
C SER A 76 -28.89 -5.58 6.12
N GLY A 77 -27.62 -5.97 6.27
CA GLY A 77 -27.07 -7.21 5.70
C GLY A 77 -26.71 -7.10 4.22
N HIS A 78 -26.02 -8.10 3.73
CA HIS A 78 -25.55 -8.19 2.34
C HIS A 78 -26.36 -9.19 1.51
N GLY A 79 -27.32 -9.91 2.12
CA GLY A 79 -28.06 -10.99 1.46
C GLY A 79 -27.16 -12.20 1.19
N TYR A 80 -27.47 -12.90 0.10
CA TYR A 80 -26.69 -14.05 -0.37
C TYR A 80 -25.40 -13.61 -1.06
N GLN A 81 -24.29 -14.26 -0.76
CA GLN A 81 -22.96 -13.92 -1.25
C GLN A 81 -22.15 -15.16 -1.59
N SER A 82 -21.25 -15.05 -2.57
CA SER A 82 -20.10 -15.95 -2.74
C SER A 82 -18.98 -15.59 -1.77
N LEU A 83 -17.89 -16.40 -1.73
CA LEU A 83 -16.69 -16.06 -0.96
C LEU A 83 -16.06 -14.76 -1.44
N ARG A 84 -15.97 -14.56 -2.76
CA ARG A 84 -15.49 -13.31 -3.38
C ARG A 84 -16.25 -12.10 -2.86
N GLN A 85 -17.57 -12.14 -2.95
CA GLN A 85 -18.41 -11.05 -2.45
C GLN A 85 -18.30 -10.84 -0.93
N ALA A 86 -18.12 -11.91 -0.16
CA ALA A 86 -17.93 -11.84 1.28
C ALA A 86 -16.61 -11.13 1.66
N ILE A 87 -15.54 -11.33 0.87
CA ILE A 87 -14.26 -10.61 1.03
C ILE A 87 -14.40 -9.14 0.60
N GLU A 88 -15.02 -8.86 -0.54
CA GLU A 88 -15.29 -7.50 -1.05
C GLU A 88 -16.06 -6.66 -0.03
N ASN A 89 -17.15 -7.22 0.48
CA ASN A 89 -18.04 -6.60 1.46
C ASN A 89 -17.48 -6.63 2.89
N SER A 90 -16.39 -7.34 3.13
CA SER A 90 -15.85 -7.59 4.46
C SER A 90 -16.90 -8.12 5.45
N CYS A 91 -17.79 -9.01 5.01
CA CYS A 91 -18.97 -9.47 5.72
C CYS A 91 -18.64 -10.40 6.89
N ASN A 92 -18.86 -9.96 8.15
CA ASN A 92 -18.60 -10.79 9.33
C ASN A 92 -19.46 -12.07 9.38
N PRO A 93 -20.82 -12.01 9.17
CA PRO A 93 -21.64 -13.21 9.14
C PRO A 93 -21.18 -14.28 8.15
N ALA A 94 -20.74 -13.89 6.96
CA ALA A 94 -20.21 -14.83 5.97
C ALA A 94 -18.93 -15.52 6.47
N PHE A 95 -18.03 -14.77 7.11
CA PHE A 95 -16.79 -15.32 7.69
C PHE A 95 -17.03 -16.18 8.93
N ILE A 96 -18.07 -15.90 9.72
CA ILE A 96 -18.52 -16.79 10.80
C ILE A 96 -18.95 -18.14 10.21
N GLN A 97 -19.79 -18.13 9.17
CA GLN A 97 -20.25 -19.35 8.49
C GLN A 97 -19.07 -20.11 7.86
N LEU A 98 -18.13 -19.39 7.25
CA LEU A 98 -16.90 -19.97 6.71
C LEU A 98 -16.06 -20.66 7.80
N GLY A 99 -15.83 -19.98 8.94
CA GLY A 99 -15.10 -20.55 10.07
C GLY A 99 -15.76 -21.80 10.64
N GLN A 100 -17.10 -21.82 10.71
CA GLN A 100 -17.86 -22.99 11.11
C GLN A 100 -17.69 -24.16 10.13
N LYS A 101 -17.63 -23.88 8.81
CA LYS A 101 -17.35 -24.91 7.78
C LYS A 101 -15.91 -25.45 7.89
N ILE A 102 -14.94 -24.58 8.14
CA ILE A 102 -13.52 -24.94 8.30
C ILE A 102 -13.32 -25.83 9.54
N GLY A 103 -13.99 -25.48 10.65
CA GLY A 103 -13.82 -26.15 11.95
C GLY A 103 -12.51 -25.80 12.65
N VAL A 104 -12.45 -26.09 13.96
CA VAL A 104 -11.34 -25.67 14.83
C VAL A 104 -10.02 -26.28 14.39
N SER A 105 -9.97 -27.58 14.14
CA SER A 105 -8.71 -28.27 13.81
C SER A 105 -8.06 -27.76 12.53
N THR A 106 -8.83 -27.61 11.45
CA THR A 106 -8.33 -27.05 10.18
C THR A 106 -7.95 -25.58 10.33
N PHE A 107 -8.74 -24.81 11.10
CA PHE A 107 -8.41 -23.41 11.38
C PHE A 107 -7.04 -23.30 12.05
N TYR A 108 -6.77 -24.10 13.10
CA TYR A 108 -5.49 -24.13 13.80
C TYR A 108 -4.33 -24.70 12.97
N LYS A 109 -4.62 -25.64 12.05
CA LYS A 109 -3.63 -26.07 11.05
C LYS A 109 -3.07 -24.87 10.29
N TYR A 110 -3.93 -23.95 9.83
CA TYR A 110 -3.49 -22.77 9.09
C TYR A 110 -2.93 -21.66 9.98
N ILE A 111 -3.39 -21.49 11.22
CA ILE A 111 -2.74 -20.62 12.20
C ILE A 111 -1.27 -21.02 12.38
N ARG A 112 -0.98 -22.33 12.50
CA ARG A 112 0.40 -22.85 12.58
C ARG A 112 1.15 -22.70 11.26
N ASN A 113 0.53 -23.07 10.16
CA ASN A 113 1.18 -23.02 8.85
C ASN A 113 1.60 -21.61 8.45
N TYR A 114 0.78 -20.60 8.77
CA TYR A 114 1.11 -19.18 8.58
C TYR A 114 2.04 -18.60 9.66
N GLY A 115 2.47 -19.41 10.63
CA GLY A 115 3.44 -19.03 11.65
C GLY A 115 2.93 -18.03 12.69
N PHE A 116 1.61 -17.96 12.93
CA PHE A 116 1.06 -17.01 13.89
C PHE A 116 1.35 -17.38 15.36
N LEU A 117 1.69 -18.63 15.66
CA LEU A 117 2.07 -19.05 17.01
C LEU A 117 3.57 -18.89 17.30
N ASP A 118 4.35 -18.54 16.27
CA ASP A 118 5.79 -18.41 16.35
C ASP A 118 6.22 -16.95 16.14
N LYS A 119 7.47 -16.65 16.50
CA LYS A 119 8.13 -15.41 16.08
C LYS A 119 8.37 -15.43 14.57
N THR A 120 8.42 -14.26 13.93
CA THR A 120 8.65 -14.19 12.48
C THR A 120 10.07 -14.56 12.10
N GLY A 121 11.01 -14.45 13.03
CA GLY A 121 12.43 -14.69 12.80
C GLY A 121 13.15 -13.53 12.10
N ILE A 122 12.51 -12.34 12.06
CA ILE A 122 13.15 -11.13 11.53
C ILE A 122 14.41 -10.80 12.37
N ASP A 123 15.44 -10.32 11.71
CA ASP A 123 16.72 -9.93 12.30
C ASP A 123 16.67 -8.61 13.08
N LEU A 124 15.54 -8.35 13.76
CA LEU A 124 15.33 -7.22 14.65
C LEU A 124 15.16 -7.69 16.10
N PRO A 125 15.62 -6.91 17.09
CA PRO A 125 15.48 -7.28 18.48
C PRO A 125 14.01 -7.19 18.97
N SER A 126 13.72 -7.97 20.02
CA SER A 126 12.48 -7.83 20.81
C SER A 126 11.18 -8.11 20.05
N GLU A 127 11.12 -9.21 19.31
CA GLU A 127 9.84 -9.64 18.72
C GLU A 127 8.80 -9.99 19.80
N GLY A 128 7.59 -9.46 19.64
CA GLY A 128 6.42 -9.78 20.44
C GLY A 128 5.87 -11.16 20.13
N THR A 129 5.02 -11.66 21.01
CA THR A 129 4.34 -12.95 20.86
C THR A 129 2.84 -12.71 20.66
N SER A 130 2.25 -13.39 19.71
CA SER A 130 0.79 -13.41 19.53
C SER A 130 0.06 -14.02 20.73
N THR A 131 -1.20 -13.68 20.88
CA THR A 131 -2.06 -14.30 21.89
C THR A 131 -3.24 -14.95 21.20
N PHE A 132 -3.33 -16.29 21.26
CA PHE A 132 -4.44 -17.09 20.78
C PHE A 132 -5.03 -17.91 21.92
N TRP A 133 -6.30 -18.27 21.79
CA TRP A 133 -6.88 -19.33 22.62
C TRP A 133 -6.13 -20.64 22.38
N SER A 134 -6.04 -21.53 23.36
CA SER A 134 -5.56 -22.88 23.08
C SER A 134 -6.62 -23.65 22.29
N GLU A 135 -6.19 -24.50 21.37
CA GLU A 135 -7.09 -25.18 20.41
C GLU A 135 -8.23 -25.94 21.11
N GLU A 136 -7.93 -26.58 22.23
CA GLU A 136 -8.90 -27.32 23.05
C GLU A 136 -9.94 -26.44 23.75
N ASN A 137 -9.68 -25.14 23.92
CA ASN A 137 -10.56 -24.19 24.58
C ASN A 137 -11.37 -23.32 23.61
N VAL A 138 -11.25 -23.58 22.30
CA VAL A 138 -11.99 -22.84 21.27
C VAL A 138 -13.41 -23.39 21.14
N GLY A 139 -14.37 -22.62 21.67
CA GLY A 139 -15.79 -22.87 21.45
C GLY A 139 -16.32 -22.22 20.17
N ALA A 140 -17.63 -22.32 19.98
CA ALA A 140 -18.29 -21.79 18.78
C ALA A 140 -18.17 -20.27 18.67
N VAL A 141 -18.18 -19.54 19.78
CA VAL A 141 -18.06 -18.06 19.77
C VAL A 141 -16.64 -17.63 19.49
N GLU A 142 -15.65 -18.31 20.09
CA GLU A 142 -14.23 -18.03 19.86
C GLU A 142 -13.88 -18.25 18.37
N LEU A 143 -14.25 -19.41 17.80
CA LEU A 143 -14.02 -19.71 16.38
C LEU A 143 -14.69 -18.66 15.49
N ALA A 144 -15.93 -18.30 15.79
CA ALA A 144 -16.67 -17.29 15.04
C ALA A 144 -15.96 -15.93 15.02
N THR A 145 -15.48 -15.45 16.19
CA THR A 145 -14.80 -14.15 16.29
C THR A 145 -13.40 -14.19 15.68
N MET A 146 -12.66 -15.28 15.86
CA MET A 146 -11.35 -15.49 15.25
C MET A 146 -11.44 -15.52 13.72
N SER A 147 -12.54 -16.03 13.14
CA SER A 147 -12.71 -16.11 11.68
C SER A 147 -12.75 -14.75 10.98
N PHE A 148 -12.99 -13.66 11.70
CA PHE A 148 -12.92 -12.31 11.15
C PHE A 148 -11.91 -11.41 11.85
N GLY A 149 -10.97 -12.00 12.65
CA GLY A 149 -9.78 -11.32 13.16
C GLY A 149 -9.95 -10.63 14.51
N GLN A 150 -10.85 -11.11 15.37
CA GLN A 150 -11.07 -10.57 16.72
C GLN A 150 -10.82 -11.61 17.81
N ARG A 151 -10.61 -11.14 19.05
CA ARG A 151 -10.35 -11.90 20.28
C ARG A 151 -9.06 -12.72 20.27
N PHE A 152 -8.09 -12.29 19.50
CA PHE A 152 -6.69 -12.69 19.57
C PHE A 152 -5.82 -11.53 19.10
N THR A 153 -4.54 -11.55 19.42
CA THR A 153 -3.62 -10.49 18.98
C THR A 153 -2.41 -11.07 18.26
N ILE A 154 -1.94 -10.35 17.25
CA ILE A 154 -0.74 -10.64 16.47
C ILE A 154 0.07 -9.38 16.27
N THR A 155 1.37 -9.52 15.97
CA THR A 155 2.18 -8.38 15.56
C THR A 155 1.87 -7.98 14.10
N PRO A 156 2.02 -6.70 13.73
CA PRO A 156 1.95 -6.29 12.32
C PRO A 156 2.86 -7.11 11.41
N MET A 157 4.08 -7.45 11.88
CA MET A 157 5.03 -8.24 11.10
C MET A 157 4.53 -9.67 10.85
N GLN A 158 3.88 -10.32 11.81
CA GLN A 158 3.26 -11.64 11.58
C GLN A 158 2.20 -11.59 10.47
N LEU A 159 1.36 -10.55 10.47
CA LEU A 159 0.37 -10.38 9.40
C LEU A 159 1.01 -10.11 8.04
N VAL A 160 2.04 -9.25 7.98
CA VAL A 160 2.78 -8.98 6.74
C VAL A 160 3.45 -10.24 6.21
N LYS A 161 4.10 -11.04 7.09
CA LYS A 161 4.72 -12.32 6.73
C LYS A 161 3.70 -13.30 6.15
N ALA A 162 2.54 -13.44 6.78
CA ALA A 162 1.45 -14.30 6.29
C ALA A 162 0.88 -13.82 4.95
N ALA A 163 0.64 -12.51 4.80
CA ALA A 163 0.19 -11.92 3.56
C ALA A 163 1.24 -12.03 2.43
N SER A 164 2.53 -11.95 2.78
CA SER A 164 3.61 -12.16 1.81
C SER A 164 3.64 -13.59 1.27
N ALA A 165 3.32 -14.60 2.08
CA ALA A 165 3.18 -15.97 1.59
C ALA A 165 2.04 -16.08 0.57
N ILE A 166 0.87 -15.47 0.84
CA ILE A 166 -0.24 -15.42 -0.13
C ILE A 166 0.22 -14.73 -1.43
N ALA A 167 0.95 -13.62 -1.33
CA ALA A 167 1.42 -12.85 -2.48
C ALA A 167 2.56 -13.54 -3.27
N ASN A 168 3.28 -14.47 -2.66
CA ASN A 168 4.46 -15.17 -3.15
C ASN A 168 4.14 -16.62 -3.52
N ASP A 169 3.10 -16.85 -4.31
CA ASP A 169 2.67 -18.18 -4.78
C ASP A 169 2.51 -19.22 -3.66
N GLY A 170 2.16 -18.75 -2.46
CA GLY A 170 1.95 -19.58 -1.27
C GLY A 170 3.21 -19.93 -0.47
N VAL A 171 4.37 -19.45 -0.90
CA VAL A 171 5.67 -19.73 -0.28
C VAL A 171 5.99 -18.72 0.81
N MET A 172 6.19 -19.20 2.04
CA MET A 172 6.60 -18.38 3.19
C MET A 172 8.12 -18.25 3.26
N VAL A 173 8.58 -17.03 3.54
CA VAL A 173 9.99 -16.71 3.73
C VAL A 173 10.21 -16.04 5.08
N THR A 174 11.42 -16.17 5.65
CA THR A 174 11.82 -15.43 6.84
C THR A 174 12.12 -13.98 6.45
N PRO A 175 11.45 -12.99 7.07
CA PRO A 175 11.76 -11.59 6.80
C PRO A 175 13.14 -11.20 7.35
N HIS A 176 13.81 -10.27 6.69
CA HIS A 176 15.08 -9.67 7.15
C HIS A 176 15.21 -8.22 6.71
N VAL A 177 15.96 -7.42 7.47
CA VAL A 177 16.30 -6.01 7.16
C VAL A 177 17.76 -5.86 6.73
N ALA A 178 18.66 -6.69 7.29
CA ALA A 178 20.06 -6.65 6.92
C ALA A 178 20.27 -7.27 5.54
N LYS A 179 20.73 -6.48 4.57
CA LYS A 179 21.12 -6.97 3.25
C LYS A 179 22.47 -7.65 3.25
N LYS A 180 23.43 -7.08 4.00
CA LYS A 180 24.77 -7.61 4.16
C LYS A 180 25.42 -7.11 5.44
N ILE A 181 26.35 -7.88 5.97
CA ILE A 181 27.20 -7.54 7.12
C ILE A 181 28.64 -7.50 6.62
N ILE A 182 29.37 -6.44 6.94
CA ILE A 182 30.78 -6.27 6.58
C ILE A 182 31.60 -6.24 7.87
N ASN A 183 32.58 -7.13 7.98
CA ASN A 183 33.58 -7.07 9.05
C ASN A 183 34.59 -5.98 8.70
N ASN A 184 34.64 -4.90 9.48
CA ASN A 184 35.52 -3.77 9.21
C ASN A 184 37.02 -4.09 9.40
N ASP A 185 37.35 -5.11 10.18
CA ASP A 185 38.76 -5.47 10.46
C ASP A 185 39.34 -6.37 9.36
N THR A 186 38.53 -7.28 8.81
CA THR A 186 38.98 -8.25 7.79
C THR A 186 38.52 -7.88 6.39
N GLY A 187 37.53 -7.05 6.23
CA GLY A 187 36.89 -6.75 4.94
C GLY A 187 35.91 -7.83 4.47
N ASP A 188 35.75 -8.92 5.24
CA ASP A 188 34.84 -10.01 4.87
C ASP A 188 33.40 -9.52 4.81
N THR A 189 32.67 -9.98 3.79
CA THR A 189 31.28 -9.62 3.56
C THR A 189 30.40 -10.87 3.60
N GLN A 190 29.39 -10.85 4.46
CA GLN A 190 28.34 -11.85 4.53
C GLN A 190 27.04 -11.24 3.99
N ASN A 191 26.51 -11.78 2.87
CA ASN A 191 25.19 -11.41 2.35
C ASN A 191 24.11 -12.20 3.08
N THR A 192 22.95 -11.56 3.29
CA THR A 192 21.78 -12.24 3.80
C THR A 192 21.02 -12.87 2.63
N GLU A 193 20.91 -14.19 2.66
CA GLU A 193 20.15 -14.95 1.67
C GLU A 193 18.68 -15.06 2.08
N THR A 194 17.78 -15.16 1.09
CA THR A 194 16.36 -15.40 1.35
C THR A 194 16.18 -16.81 1.91
N ASN A 195 15.68 -16.91 3.14
CA ASN A 195 15.35 -18.20 3.76
C ASN A 195 13.92 -18.59 3.45
N VAL A 196 13.74 -19.61 2.61
CA VAL A 196 12.43 -20.22 2.32
C VAL A 196 12.07 -21.19 3.45
N GLU A 197 10.94 -20.93 4.12
CA GLU A 197 10.52 -21.76 5.26
C GLU A 197 9.68 -22.95 4.80
N ARG A 198 8.58 -22.69 4.06
CA ARG A 198 7.62 -23.71 3.65
C ARG A 198 6.61 -23.21 2.62
N GLN A 199 5.96 -24.15 1.94
CA GLN A 199 4.73 -23.91 1.19
C GLN A 199 3.55 -23.95 2.18
N VAL A 200 2.76 -22.87 2.26
CA VAL A 200 1.60 -22.74 3.16
C VAL A 200 0.31 -23.08 2.44
N ILE A 201 0.17 -22.60 1.23
CA ILE A 201 -0.95 -22.84 0.31
C ILE A 201 -0.40 -23.07 -1.09
N SER A 202 -1.18 -23.69 -1.96
CA SER A 202 -0.82 -23.87 -3.36
C SER A 202 -0.72 -22.55 -4.13
N LYS A 203 -0.02 -22.58 -5.25
CA LYS A 203 0.04 -21.43 -6.18
C LYS A 203 -1.35 -21.08 -6.71
N GLU A 204 -2.20 -22.08 -6.92
CA GLU A 204 -3.57 -21.88 -7.38
C GLU A 204 -4.39 -21.09 -6.35
N THR A 205 -4.40 -21.52 -5.09
CA THR A 205 -5.04 -20.79 -3.99
C THR A 205 -4.47 -19.37 -3.83
N SER A 206 -3.15 -19.20 -3.94
CA SER A 206 -2.51 -17.89 -3.94
C SER A 206 -3.06 -16.98 -5.05
N THR A 207 -3.18 -17.52 -6.28
CA THR A 207 -3.71 -16.77 -7.43
C THR A 207 -5.16 -16.35 -7.21
N GLN A 208 -6.01 -17.27 -6.73
CA GLN A 208 -7.40 -16.97 -6.39
C GLN A 208 -7.52 -15.90 -5.30
N MET A 209 -6.69 -15.99 -4.27
CA MET A 209 -6.66 -15.01 -3.20
C MET A 209 -6.23 -13.61 -3.69
N LYS A 210 -5.18 -13.54 -4.51
CA LYS A 210 -4.72 -12.28 -5.10
C LYS A 210 -5.81 -11.63 -5.97
N ASP A 211 -6.53 -12.42 -6.75
CA ASP A 211 -7.64 -11.95 -7.58
C ASP A 211 -8.82 -11.42 -6.73
N MET A 212 -9.20 -12.13 -5.67
CA MET A 212 -10.23 -11.62 -4.74
C MET A 212 -9.78 -10.35 -3.99
N MET A 213 -8.49 -10.24 -3.62
CA MET A 213 -7.95 -9.02 -3.01
C MET A 213 -7.94 -7.84 -3.98
N LYS A 214 -7.74 -8.09 -5.29
CA LYS A 214 -7.92 -7.08 -6.35
C LYS A 214 -9.34 -6.55 -6.36
N ASP A 215 -10.33 -7.44 -6.33
CA ASP A 215 -11.74 -7.03 -6.34
C ASP A 215 -12.12 -6.15 -5.14
N VAL A 216 -11.51 -6.34 -3.97
CA VAL A 216 -11.68 -5.43 -2.81
C VAL A 216 -11.28 -4.00 -3.15
N VAL A 217 -10.22 -3.81 -3.94
CA VAL A 217 -9.74 -2.47 -4.36
C VAL A 217 -10.53 -1.96 -5.55
N GLU A 218 -10.93 -2.82 -6.48
CA GLU A 218 -11.68 -2.40 -7.66
C GLU A 218 -13.15 -2.09 -7.39
N LYS A 219 -13.82 -2.90 -6.56
CA LYS A 219 -15.27 -2.92 -6.37
C LYS A 219 -15.72 -2.79 -4.91
N GLY A 220 -14.84 -3.19 -3.96
CA GLY A 220 -15.16 -3.29 -2.54
C GLY A 220 -14.82 -2.06 -1.71
N GLY A 221 -14.63 -2.28 -0.41
CA GLY A 221 -14.33 -1.22 0.58
C GLY A 221 -12.93 -0.62 0.47
N GLY A 222 -12.08 -1.12 -0.44
CA GLY A 222 -10.69 -0.68 -0.63
C GLY A 222 -10.45 0.28 -1.79
N THR A 223 -11.49 0.84 -2.41
CA THR A 223 -11.40 1.64 -3.64
C THR A 223 -10.49 2.87 -3.54
N TYR A 224 -10.29 3.41 -2.34
CA TYR A 224 -9.35 4.52 -2.11
C TYR A 224 -7.86 4.10 -2.14
N ALA A 225 -7.55 2.80 -2.26
CA ALA A 225 -6.18 2.30 -2.42
C ALA A 225 -5.76 2.16 -3.89
N LYS A 226 -6.60 2.54 -4.85
CA LYS A 226 -6.27 2.49 -6.28
C LYS A 226 -5.04 3.35 -6.58
N VAL A 227 -4.19 2.85 -7.48
CA VAL A 227 -3.03 3.57 -8.02
C VAL A 227 -3.11 3.49 -9.54
N GLU A 228 -3.06 4.65 -10.19
CA GLU A 228 -3.13 4.72 -11.66
C GLU A 228 -1.98 3.92 -12.30
N GLY A 229 -2.31 3.12 -13.30
CA GLY A 229 -1.34 2.27 -13.99
C GLY A 229 -0.89 1.01 -13.25
N TYR A 230 -1.47 0.69 -12.09
CA TYR A 230 -1.12 -0.51 -11.34
C TYR A 230 -2.34 -1.25 -10.81
N THR A 231 -2.30 -2.57 -10.85
CA THR A 231 -3.33 -3.40 -10.23
C THR A 231 -2.98 -3.64 -8.77
N ILE A 232 -3.78 -3.08 -7.87
CA ILE A 232 -3.58 -3.21 -6.42
C ILE A 232 -4.58 -4.22 -5.87
N GLY A 233 -4.12 -5.17 -5.09
CA GLY A 233 -4.95 -6.02 -4.25
C GLY A 233 -4.90 -5.54 -2.80
N GLY A 234 -5.97 -5.75 -2.04
CA GLY A 234 -5.91 -5.33 -0.64
C GLY A 234 -7.04 -5.85 0.24
N LYS A 235 -6.98 -5.51 1.51
CA LYS A 235 -8.02 -5.77 2.49
C LYS A 235 -8.08 -4.66 3.53
N THR A 236 -9.26 -4.14 3.76
CA THR A 236 -9.54 -3.18 4.83
C THR A 236 -9.63 -3.87 6.18
N GLY A 237 -9.17 -3.23 7.24
CA GLY A 237 -9.37 -3.63 8.61
C GLY A 237 -9.88 -2.47 9.46
N THR A 238 -10.74 -2.81 10.40
CA THR A 238 -11.17 -1.93 11.48
C THR A 238 -11.44 -2.87 12.66
N SER A 239 -10.66 -2.74 13.72
CA SER A 239 -10.88 -3.45 14.97
C SER A 239 -11.30 -2.48 16.04
N GLU A 240 -12.13 -2.94 16.96
CA GLU A 240 -12.48 -2.18 18.14
C GLU A 240 -11.28 -2.07 19.08
N ALA A 241 -11.33 -1.12 20.01
CA ALA A 241 -10.33 -1.02 21.07
C ALA A 241 -10.25 -2.34 21.84
N ASP A 242 -9.03 -2.69 22.27
CA ASP A 242 -8.87 -3.75 23.26
C ASP A 242 -9.74 -3.42 24.49
N PRO A 243 -10.65 -4.32 24.91
CA PRO A 243 -11.48 -4.09 26.11
C PRO A 243 -10.67 -3.80 27.37
N ASN A 244 -9.42 -4.26 27.45
CA ASN A 244 -8.51 -3.99 28.54
C ASN A 244 -7.78 -2.63 28.42
N HIS A 245 -7.79 -2.05 27.22
CA HIS A 245 -7.16 -0.78 26.88
C HIS A 245 -8.08 0.07 25.99
N PRO A 246 -9.30 0.38 26.46
CA PRO A 246 -10.30 1.13 25.67
C PRO A 246 -9.81 2.53 25.30
N GLU A 247 -8.86 3.08 26.04
CA GLU A 247 -8.20 4.35 25.77
C GLU A 247 -7.40 4.35 24.44
N ASN A 248 -7.01 3.18 23.94
CA ASN A 248 -6.30 3.07 22.66
C ASN A 248 -7.23 3.27 21.46
N GLY A 249 -8.55 3.23 21.64
CA GLY A 249 -9.53 3.45 20.58
C GLY A 249 -9.50 2.38 19.48
N TYR A 250 -10.10 2.69 18.35
CA TYR A 250 -10.10 1.82 17.18
C TYR A 250 -8.70 1.67 16.57
N VAL A 251 -8.45 0.53 15.92
CA VAL A 251 -7.31 0.38 15.00
C VAL A 251 -7.85 0.30 13.58
N ALA A 252 -7.57 1.32 12.79
CA ALA A 252 -7.89 1.35 11.37
C ALA A 252 -6.69 0.85 10.56
N SER A 253 -6.90 -0.10 9.65
CA SER A 253 -5.79 -0.67 8.90
C SER A 253 -6.15 -0.94 7.43
N PHE A 254 -5.12 -1.00 6.60
CA PHE A 254 -5.22 -1.45 5.21
C PHE A 254 -3.99 -2.29 4.87
N LEU A 255 -4.24 -3.51 4.40
CA LEU A 255 -3.25 -4.40 3.85
C LEU A 255 -3.32 -4.34 2.33
N ALA A 256 -2.19 -4.13 1.66
CA ALA A 256 -2.09 -4.11 0.20
C ALA A 256 -1.02 -5.06 -0.31
N ILE A 257 -1.23 -5.57 -1.51
CA ILE A 257 -0.25 -6.26 -2.35
C ILE A 257 -0.16 -5.54 -3.69
N ALA A 258 1.03 -5.38 -4.24
CA ALA A 258 1.23 -4.62 -5.47
C ALA A 258 2.49 -5.05 -6.26
N PRO A 259 2.42 -5.11 -7.60
CA PRO A 259 1.22 -5.35 -8.41
C PRO A 259 0.63 -6.75 -8.18
N VAL A 260 -0.65 -6.95 -8.43
CA VAL A 260 -1.32 -8.26 -8.20
C VAL A 260 -0.71 -9.37 -9.05
N GLU A 261 -0.42 -9.09 -10.32
CA GLU A 261 0.04 -10.08 -11.32
C GLU A 261 1.43 -10.62 -11.00
N ASN A 262 2.32 -9.74 -10.53
CA ASN A 262 3.71 -10.06 -10.17
C ASN A 262 4.07 -9.28 -8.90
N THR A 263 3.56 -9.72 -7.78
CA THR A 263 3.67 -8.99 -6.52
C THR A 263 5.12 -8.76 -6.11
N LYS A 264 5.45 -7.51 -5.84
CA LYS A 264 6.77 -7.05 -5.36
C LYS A 264 6.71 -6.43 -3.98
N LEU A 265 5.53 -5.94 -3.60
CA LEU A 265 5.32 -5.24 -2.34
C LEU A 265 4.12 -5.81 -1.59
N VAL A 266 4.29 -5.94 -0.27
CA VAL A 266 3.20 -6.07 0.69
C VAL A 266 3.30 -4.88 1.62
N VAL A 267 2.21 -4.13 1.77
CA VAL A 267 2.14 -2.93 2.62
C VAL A 267 1.03 -3.10 3.63
N LEU A 268 1.34 -2.97 4.90
CA LEU A 268 0.35 -2.90 5.97
C LEU A 268 0.47 -1.53 6.64
N LEU A 269 -0.59 -0.74 6.57
CA LEU A 269 -0.72 0.50 7.33
C LEU A 269 -1.69 0.28 8.48
N THR A 270 -1.27 0.64 9.70
CA THR A 270 -2.09 0.61 10.91
C THR A 270 -2.12 1.98 11.56
N LEU A 271 -3.30 2.49 11.86
CA LEU A 271 -3.55 3.76 12.55
C LEU A 271 -4.21 3.45 13.89
N TYR A 272 -3.52 3.71 14.97
CA TYR A 272 -3.98 3.45 16.34
C TYR A 272 -4.69 4.68 16.91
N GLY A 273 -5.90 4.48 17.46
CA GLY A 273 -6.68 5.53 18.07
C GLY A 273 -6.93 6.74 17.15
N PRO A 274 -7.38 6.54 15.88
CA PRO A 274 -7.57 7.67 14.99
C PRO A 274 -8.57 8.66 15.58
N GLN A 275 -8.17 9.94 15.57
CA GLN A 275 -9.03 11.05 16.00
C GLN A 275 -9.64 11.70 14.76
N GLY A 276 -10.95 11.89 14.75
CA GLY A 276 -11.65 12.51 13.63
C GLY A 276 -13.00 11.85 13.33
N GLU A 277 -13.58 12.18 12.19
CA GLU A 277 -14.94 11.76 11.81
C GLU A 277 -15.04 10.27 11.41
N SER A 278 -13.92 9.62 11.08
CA SER A 278 -13.91 8.23 10.61
C SER A 278 -12.81 7.42 11.27
N HIS A 279 -13.16 6.17 11.61
CA HIS A 279 -12.24 5.14 12.08
C HIS A 279 -12.16 3.94 11.12
N PHE A 280 -12.77 4.03 9.93
CA PHE A 280 -12.78 2.94 8.96
C PHE A 280 -11.49 2.91 8.13
N GLY A 281 -10.77 1.77 8.15
CA GLY A 281 -9.51 1.60 7.43
C GLY A 281 -9.60 1.90 5.92
N GLY A 282 -10.72 1.55 5.27
CA GLY A 282 -10.96 1.88 3.87
C GLY A 282 -11.03 3.39 3.60
N LYS A 283 -11.42 4.21 4.58
CA LYS A 283 -11.53 5.67 4.41
C LYS A 283 -10.27 6.42 4.80
N ILE A 284 -9.54 5.97 5.82
CA ILE A 284 -8.40 6.73 6.35
C ILE A 284 -7.05 6.06 6.15
N ALA A 285 -6.97 4.73 6.03
CA ALA A 285 -5.71 4.02 5.77
C ALA A 285 -5.49 3.74 4.27
N ALA A 286 -6.52 3.35 3.53
CA ALA A 286 -6.40 3.05 2.10
C ALA A 286 -5.87 4.23 1.25
N PRO A 287 -6.31 5.51 1.43
CA PRO A 287 -5.74 6.63 0.68
C PRO A 287 -4.25 6.84 0.94
N VAL A 288 -3.80 6.63 2.18
CA VAL A 288 -2.37 6.76 2.53
C VAL A 288 -1.55 5.65 1.88
N VAL A 289 -2.07 4.41 1.84
CA VAL A 289 -1.42 3.30 1.12
C VAL A 289 -1.36 3.59 -0.38
N SER A 290 -2.41 4.19 -0.97
CA SER A 290 -2.38 4.65 -2.37
C SER A 290 -1.25 5.64 -2.62
N GLN A 291 -1.08 6.65 -1.75
CA GLN A 291 0.01 7.62 -1.86
C GLN A 291 1.39 6.95 -1.75
N ILE A 292 1.58 6.07 -0.76
CA ILE A 292 2.83 5.31 -0.59
C ILE A 292 3.15 4.51 -1.86
N LEU A 293 2.18 3.76 -2.40
CA LEU A 293 2.40 2.93 -3.58
C LEU A 293 2.63 3.76 -4.84
N THR A 294 1.98 4.91 -4.98
CA THR A 294 2.19 5.85 -6.09
C THR A 294 3.64 6.32 -6.17
N GLU A 295 4.31 6.48 -5.03
CA GLU A 295 5.72 6.89 -4.97
C GLU A 295 6.67 5.69 -5.03
N VAL A 296 6.38 4.62 -4.31
CA VAL A 296 7.30 3.48 -4.12
C VAL A 296 7.37 2.59 -5.37
N LEU A 297 6.25 2.33 -6.07
CA LEU A 297 6.25 1.45 -7.24
C LEU A 297 7.18 1.98 -8.35
N PRO A 298 7.09 3.26 -8.75
CA PRO A 298 8.04 3.84 -9.70
C PRO A 298 9.48 3.89 -9.16
N TYR A 299 9.67 4.23 -7.88
CA TYR A 299 10.99 4.26 -7.25
C TYR A 299 11.72 2.92 -7.34
N LEU A 300 10.99 1.81 -7.22
CA LEU A 300 11.51 0.46 -7.37
C LEU A 300 11.59 -0.01 -8.83
N ASN A 301 11.35 0.87 -9.81
CA ASN A 301 11.32 0.56 -11.24
C ASN A 301 10.33 -0.57 -11.58
N ILE A 302 9.20 -0.65 -10.88
CA ILE A 302 8.13 -1.59 -11.20
C ILE A 302 7.30 -0.97 -12.33
N PRO A 303 7.21 -1.62 -13.51
CA PRO A 303 6.49 -1.06 -14.65
C PRO A 303 4.98 -1.00 -14.37
N SER A 304 4.33 0.05 -14.87
CA SER A 304 2.87 0.13 -14.86
C SER A 304 2.24 -0.77 -15.92
N ASN A 305 0.97 -1.14 -15.73
CA ASN A 305 0.20 -1.94 -16.69
C ASN A 305 0.00 -1.21 -18.03
N ASP A 306 0.08 0.13 -18.00
CA ASP A 306 -0.03 0.98 -19.18
C ASP A 306 1.25 1.03 -20.03
N SER A 307 2.31 0.32 -19.62
CA SER A 307 3.61 0.31 -20.32
C SER A 307 3.54 -0.29 -21.73
N GLU A 308 2.47 -0.99 -22.09
CA GLU A 308 2.18 -1.47 -23.45
C GLU A 308 1.33 -0.49 -24.28
N THR A 309 0.76 0.51 -23.63
CA THR A 309 -0.03 1.52 -24.35
C THR A 309 0.93 2.47 -25.05
N THR A 310 0.93 2.47 -26.37
CA THR A 310 1.49 3.52 -27.21
C THR A 310 1.36 4.85 -26.50
N VAL A 311 2.49 5.55 -26.31
CA VAL A 311 2.54 6.93 -25.81
C VAL A 311 1.62 7.76 -26.71
N THR A 312 0.31 7.75 -26.42
CA THR A 312 -0.63 8.73 -26.98
C THR A 312 -0.20 10.04 -26.34
N ASN A 313 0.68 10.72 -27.08
CA ASN A 313 1.17 12.04 -26.74
C ASN A 313 -0.02 13.01 -26.71
N ASN A 314 -0.76 13.08 -25.60
CA ASN A 314 -1.58 14.23 -25.29
C ASN A 314 -0.63 15.41 -24.99
N LYS A 315 0.08 15.84 -26.06
CA LYS A 315 0.96 16.97 -26.00
C LYS A 315 0.16 18.26 -25.94
N VAL A 316 0.45 19.07 -24.95
CA VAL A 316 -0.15 20.39 -24.75
C VAL A 316 0.90 21.44 -25.03
N THR A 317 0.60 22.37 -25.93
CA THR A 317 1.47 23.52 -26.18
C THR A 317 1.23 24.57 -25.13
N ILE A 318 2.28 25.01 -24.47
CA ILE A 318 2.25 26.05 -23.43
C ILE A 318 1.97 27.41 -24.09
N PRO A 319 0.87 28.08 -23.73
CA PRO A 319 0.58 29.42 -24.24
C PRO A 319 1.45 30.49 -23.61
N ASN A 320 1.43 31.69 -24.19
CA ASN A 320 2.03 32.86 -23.55
C ASN A 320 1.14 33.33 -22.39
N LEU A 321 1.69 33.26 -21.17
CA LEU A 321 1.04 33.65 -19.92
C LEU A 321 1.59 34.96 -19.37
N THR A 322 2.65 35.54 -19.96
CA THR A 322 3.20 36.83 -19.55
C THR A 322 2.19 37.97 -19.79
N ASN A 323 2.24 38.99 -18.93
CA ASN A 323 1.31 40.12 -18.88
C ASN A 323 -0.15 39.74 -18.50
N LYS A 324 -0.40 38.54 -18.01
CA LYS A 324 -1.66 38.14 -17.41
C LYS A 324 -1.54 38.18 -15.89
N THR A 325 -2.65 38.29 -15.19
CA THR A 325 -2.65 38.03 -13.75
C THR A 325 -2.39 36.56 -13.48
N VAL A 326 -1.88 36.23 -12.30
CA VAL A 326 -1.68 34.83 -11.88
C VAL A 326 -3.03 34.06 -11.93
N ALA A 327 -4.14 34.68 -11.53
CA ALA A 327 -5.46 34.06 -11.58
C ALA A 327 -5.92 33.74 -13.01
N GLU A 328 -5.68 34.63 -13.98
CA GLU A 328 -5.97 34.36 -15.39
C GLU A 328 -5.08 33.24 -15.95
N ALA A 329 -3.78 33.26 -15.63
CA ALA A 329 -2.84 32.22 -16.04
C ALA A 329 -3.21 30.85 -15.46
N GLU A 330 -3.57 30.79 -14.18
CA GLU A 330 -4.07 29.59 -13.51
C GLU A 330 -5.29 28.99 -14.24
N SER A 331 -6.27 29.83 -14.56
CA SER A 331 -7.48 29.38 -15.28
C SER A 331 -7.15 28.78 -16.64
N ILE A 332 -6.21 29.39 -17.38
CA ILE A 332 -5.75 28.89 -18.67
C ILE A 332 -5.03 27.56 -18.51
N ILE A 333 -4.09 27.44 -17.57
CA ILE A 333 -3.29 26.24 -17.32
C ILE A 333 -4.20 25.07 -16.93
N LYS A 334 -5.12 25.29 -16.01
CA LYS A 334 -6.10 24.26 -15.58
C LYS A 334 -7.01 23.83 -16.74
N GLY A 335 -7.45 24.77 -17.57
CA GLY A 335 -8.25 24.49 -18.77
C GLY A 335 -7.52 23.62 -19.79
N LEU A 336 -6.18 23.64 -19.80
CA LEU A 336 -5.35 22.79 -20.63
C LEU A 336 -5.01 21.42 -19.99
N GLY A 337 -5.49 21.15 -18.78
CA GLY A 337 -5.19 19.93 -18.03
C GLY A 337 -3.73 19.88 -17.54
N LEU A 338 -3.16 21.03 -17.20
CA LEU A 338 -1.81 21.18 -16.66
C LEU A 338 -1.87 21.66 -15.20
N ASN A 339 -0.79 21.44 -14.46
CA ASN A 339 -0.58 21.95 -13.12
C ASN A 339 0.22 23.26 -13.18
N TYR A 340 0.15 24.09 -12.14
CA TYR A 340 0.99 25.28 -12.02
C TYR A 340 1.61 25.38 -10.63
N GLU A 341 2.73 26.10 -10.55
CA GLU A 341 3.41 26.48 -9.32
C GLU A 341 3.72 27.97 -9.35
N THR A 342 3.52 28.65 -8.23
CA THR A 342 3.87 30.05 -8.04
C THR A 342 3.94 30.38 -6.55
N SER A 343 4.76 31.36 -6.16
CA SER A 343 4.76 31.96 -4.83
C SER A 343 3.96 33.25 -4.76
N ALA A 344 3.39 33.70 -5.88
CA ALA A 344 2.73 34.99 -6.05
C ALA A 344 1.22 34.91 -5.77
N SER A 345 0.59 36.06 -5.46
CA SER A 345 -0.85 36.19 -5.30
C SER A 345 -1.57 36.25 -6.65
N GLY A 346 -2.88 35.98 -6.66
CA GLY A 346 -3.68 35.95 -7.86
C GLY A 346 -3.74 37.24 -8.68
N GLU A 347 -3.52 38.41 -8.04
CA GLU A 347 -3.58 39.75 -8.66
C GLU A 347 -2.23 40.14 -9.29
N GLU A 348 -1.15 39.45 -8.98
CA GLU A 348 0.17 39.80 -9.51
C GLU A 348 0.28 39.45 -10.99
N ILE A 349 1.10 40.23 -11.73
CA ILE A 349 1.30 40.06 -13.17
C ILE A 349 2.45 39.09 -13.43
N VAL A 350 2.19 38.06 -14.22
CA VAL A 350 3.20 37.10 -14.69
C VAL A 350 4.19 37.83 -15.61
N THR A 351 5.47 37.84 -15.21
CA THR A 351 6.58 38.45 -15.97
C THR A 351 7.38 37.40 -16.73
N ASP A 352 7.42 36.16 -16.23
CA ASP A 352 8.09 35.04 -16.88
C ASP A 352 7.41 33.71 -16.53
N GLN A 353 7.69 32.66 -17.33
CA GLN A 353 7.14 31.33 -17.16
C GLN A 353 8.15 30.25 -17.54
N MET A 354 8.03 29.07 -16.91
CA MET A 354 8.78 27.86 -17.28
C MET A 354 7.83 26.65 -17.29
N PRO A 355 7.68 25.90 -18.41
CA PRO A 355 8.39 26.07 -19.70
C PRO A 355 7.98 27.36 -20.42
N LYS A 356 8.83 27.78 -21.36
CA LYS A 356 8.58 28.96 -22.19
C LYS A 356 7.37 28.71 -23.10
N ASN A 357 6.71 29.79 -23.53
CA ASN A 357 5.61 29.73 -24.48
C ASN A 357 6.04 29.01 -25.77
N GLY A 358 5.14 28.28 -26.39
CA GLY A 358 5.41 27.42 -27.55
C GLY A 358 6.09 26.10 -27.24
N SER A 359 6.59 25.89 -26.03
CA SER A 359 7.06 24.57 -25.57
C SER A 359 5.91 23.58 -25.50
N THR A 360 6.22 22.29 -25.66
CA THR A 360 5.21 21.22 -25.61
C THR A 360 5.52 20.30 -24.44
N VAL A 361 4.52 20.11 -23.58
CA VAL A 361 4.57 19.17 -22.43
C VAL A 361 3.46 18.13 -22.56
N VAL A 362 3.55 17.06 -21.81
CA VAL A 362 2.45 16.10 -21.68
C VAL A 362 1.38 16.62 -20.72
N LYS A 363 0.16 16.12 -20.83
CA LYS A 363 -0.91 16.39 -19.88
C LYS A 363 -0.44 16.10 -18.44
N ASP A 364 -0.93 16.85 -17.46
CA ASP A 364 -0.49 16.87 -16.05
C ASP A 364 0.93 17.41 -15.82
N GLY A 365 1.58 17.97 -16.86
CA GLY A 365 2.83 18.71 -16.72
C GLY A 365 2.67 19.97 -15.87
N VAL A 366 3.78 20.52 -15.37
CA VAL A 366 3.80 21.69 -14.50
C VAL A 366 4.28 22.94 -15.25
N VAL A 367 3.61 24.06 -15.00
CA VAL A 367 4.02 25.41 -15.45
C VAL A 367 4.35 26.23 -14.22
N VAL A 368 5.58 26.73 -14.13
CA VAL A 368 6.02 27.63 -13.05
C VAL A 368 5.83 29.06 -13.53
N LEU A 369 5.15 29.88 -12.73
CA LEU A 369 4.87 31.30 -13.01
C LEU A 369 5.73 32.18 -12.14
N TYR A 370 6.34 33.22 -12.72
CA TYR A 370 7.18 34.23 -12.07
C TYR A 370 6.56 35.61 -12.24
N THR A 371 6.58 36.44 -11.17
CA THR A 371 5.99 37.78 -11.17
C THR A 371 7.02 38.89 -11.06
N GLY A 372 8.29 38.58 -10.89
CA GLY A 372 9.41 39.54 -10.95
C GLY A 372 9.77 40.24 -9.64
N ASN A 373 8.93 40.18 -8.60
CA ASN A 373 9.16 40.96 -7.38
C ASN A 373 9.87 40.19 -6.25
N ASN A 374 9.88 38.85 -6.27
CA ASN A 374 10.57 38.01 -5.28
C ASN A 374 10.81 36.59 -5.83
N ASP A 375 10.97 36.44 -7.13
CA ASP A 375 11.06 35.12 -7.77
C ASP A 375 12.40 34.46 -7.51
N THR A 376 12.49 33.71 -6.43
CA THR A 376 13.59 32.76 -6.25
C THR A 376 13.36 31.58 -7.17
N ARG A 377 14.15 31.48 -8.25
CA ARG A 377 14.15 30.28 -9.09
C ARG A 377 14.68 29.11 -8.27
N VAL A 378 13.84 28.10 -8.08
CA VAL A 378 14.22 26.89 -7.36
C VAL A 378 14.94 25.97 -8.34
N SER A 379 16.20 25.68 -8.06
CA SER A 379 16.99 24.75 -8.86
C SER A 379 16.75 23.31 -8.40
N GLN A 380 16.53 22.42 -9.36
CA GLN A 380 16.37 20.98 -9.15
C GLN A 380 17.51 20.22 -9.81
N THR A 381 17.96 19.14 -9.18
CA THR A 381 18.92 18.22 -9.80
C THR A 381 18.16 17.21 -10.66
N VAL A 382 18.50 17.13 -11.93
CA VAL A 382 17.93 16.14 -12.87
C VAL A 382 18.27 14.73 -12.41
N PRO A 383 17.26 13.86 -12.16
CA PRO A 383 17.51 12.47 -11.75
C PRO A 383 18.11 11.64 -12.89
N ASP A 384 18.76 10.53 -12.54
CA ASP A 384 19.15 9.52 -13.54
C ASP A 384 17.93 8.71 -13.96
N LEU A 385 17.55 8.83 -15.23
CA LEU A 385 16.39 8.17 -15.82
C LEU A 385 16.78 6.96 -16.68
N LYS A 386 18.08 6.64 -16.79
CA LYS A 386 18.54 5.54 -17.63
C LYS A 386 18.00 4.19 -17.16
N ASN A 387 17.55 3.38 -18.11
CA ASN A 387 16.98 2.04 -17.90
C ASN A 387 15.63 1.99 -17.15
N VAL A 388 14.97 3.13 -16.87
CA VAL A 388 13.62 3.14 -16.32
C VAL A 388 12.56 3.23 -17.43
N SER A 389 11.31 2.82 -17.14
CA SER A 389 10.19 3.00 -18.07
C SER A 389 9.81 4.48 -18.19
N TYR A 390 9.03 4.81 -19.23
CA TYR A 390 8.52 6.17 -19.42
C TYR A 390 7.75 6.70 -18.20
N ASP A 391 6.88 5.87 -17.62
CA ASP A 391 6.03 6.28 -16.50
C ASP A 391 6.85 6.50 -15.22
N VAL A 392 7.85 5.66 -14.99
CA VAL A 392 8.81 5.85 -13.90
C VAL A 392 9.57 7.16 -14.08
N ALA A 393 10.07 7.43 -15.30
CA ALA A 393 10.76 8.68 -15.62
C ALA A 393 9.84 9.89 -15.41
N LYS A 394 8.57 9.82 -15.87
CA LYS A 394 7.55 10.86 -15.71
C LYS A 394 7.31 11.17 -14.22
N ASN A 395 7.15 10.13 -13.39
CA ASN A 395 6.89 10.29 -11.97
C ASN A 395 8.11 10.84 -11.20
N MET A 396 9.33 10.36 -11.54
CA MET A 396 10.57 10.89 -10.95
C MET A 396 10.75 12.38 -11.25
N LEU A 397 10.42 12.80 -12.46
CA LEU A 397 10.50 14.20 -12.88
C LEU A 397 9.39 15.03 -12.23
N LYS A 398 8.16 14.51 -12.15
CA LYS A 398 7.03 15.17 -11.48
C LYS A 398 7.33 15.47 -10.01
N ALA A 399 7.95 14.52 -9.28
CA ALA A 399 8.39 14.71 -7.89
C ALA A 399 9.41 15.84 -7.71
N LYS A 400 10.11 16.22 -8.79
CA LYS A 400 11.06 17.35 -8.87
C LYS A 400 10.45 18.58 -9.55
N LYS A 401 9.14 18.59 -9.81
CA LYS A 401 8.44 19.64 -10.57
C LYS A 401 9.09 19.89 -11.95
N LEU A 402 9.60 18.83 -12.57
CA LEU A 402 10.17 18.83 -13.93
C LEU A 402 9.19 18.20 -14.91
N ASN A 403 9.28 18.59 -16.17
CA ASN A 403 8.48 18.03 -17.25
C ASN A 403 9.25 16.96 -18.02
N ILE A 404 8.53 16.10 -18.74
CA ILE A 404 9.09 15.10 -19.64
C ILE A 404 8.64 15.32 -21.08
N SER A 405 9.55 15.10 -22.01
CA SER A 405 9.23 14.93 -23.44
C SER A 405 9.94 13.68 -23.93
N SER A 406 9.24 12.81 -24.65
CA SER A 406 9.79 11.52 -25.06
C SER A 406 9.72 11.27 -26.55
N THR A 407 10.66 10.46 -27.05
CA THR A 407 10.67 9.88 -28.40
C THR A 407 10.94 8.38 -28.29
N GLY A 408 10.24 7.55 -29.07
CA GLY A 408 10.36 6.09 -29.05
C GLY A 408 9.43 5.43 -28.03
N THR A 409 9.62 4.14 -27.77
CA THR A 409 8.85 3.29 -26.84
C THR A 409 9.79 2.41 -26.02
N GLY A 410 9.34 1.95 -24.83
CA GLY A 410 10.10 1.06 -23.96
C GLY A 410 10.78 1.78 -22.79
N ILE A 411 12.08 1.52 -22.58
CA ILE A 411 12.87 2.09 -21.48
C ILE A 411 13.72 3.27 -21.93
N VAL A 412 14.02 4.19 -21.03
CA VAL A 412 14.90 5.33 -21.29
C VAL A 412 16.33 4.85 -21.56
N VAL A 413 16.86 5.19 -22.74
CA VAL A 413 18.25 4.91 -23.11
C VAL A 413 19.14 6.15 -23.06
N SER A 414 18.55 7.34 -23.20
CA SER A 414 19.25 8.62 -23.05
C SER A 414 18.31 9.71 -22.57
N GLN A 415 18.87 10.72 -21.94
CA GLN A 415 18.17 11.90 -21.44
C GLN A 415 18.98 13.18 -21.67
N GLU A 416 18.28 14.29 -21.85
CA GLU A 416 18.85 15.63 -21.99
C GLU A 416 17.91 16.65 -21.30
N PRO A 417 18.36 17.45 -20.31
CA PRO A 417 19.72 17.50 -19.73
C PRO A 417 20.15 16.19 -19.05
N ALA A 418 21.48 16.02 -18.92
CA ALA A 418 22.06 14.82 -18.31
C ALA A 418 21.73 14.72 -16.82
N ALA A 419 21.78 13.50 -16.27
CA ALA A 419 21.64 13.25 -14.83
C ALA A 419 22.66 14.07 -14.02
N GLY A 420 22.24 14.63 -12.88
CA GLY A 420 23.06 15.48 -12.03
C GLY A 420 23.11 16.96 -12.46
N THR A 421 22.58 17.35 -13.62
CA THR A 421 22.51 18.74 -14.06
C THR A 421 21.54 19.53 -13.17
N ALA A 422 21.93 20.75 -12.76
CA ALA A 422 21.03 21.66 -12.08
C ALA A 422 20.19 22.42 -13.12
N VAL A 423 18.86 22.41 -12.96
CA VAL A 423 17.90 23.07 -13.85
C VAL A 423 16.80 23.73 -13.03
N ASP A 424 16.12 24.74 -13.58
CA ASP A 424 14.97 25.38 -12.91
C ASP A 424 13.76 24.45 -12.89
N GLU A 425 12.90 24.55 -11.86
CA GLU A 425 11.58 23.91 -11.85
C GLU A 425 10.81 24.26 -13.13
N GLY A 426 10.00 23.31 -13.63
CA GLY A 426 9.29 23.44 -14.91
C GLY A 426 10.12 23.06 -16.14
N THR A 427 11.43 22.89 -16.04
CA THR A 427 12.29 22.49 -17.19
C THR A 427 11.81 21.17 -17.80
N ILE A 428 11.89 21.05 -19.13
CA ILE A 428 11.55 19.84 -19.88
C ILE A 428 12.80 18.99 -20.02
N ILE A 429 12.71 17.73 -19.57
CA ILE A 429 13.73 16.70 -19.77
C ILE A 429 13.32 15.84 -20.96
N ASN A 430 14.15 15.88 -22.01
CA ASN A 430 13.92 15.08 -23.21
C ASN A 430 14.50 13.69 -23.00
N VAL A 431 13.73 12.65 -23.23
CA VAL A 431 14.17 11.26 -23.10
C VAL A 431 13.98 10.50 -24.42
N THR A 432 14.94 9.64 -24.74
CA THR A 432 14.81 8.67 -25.84
C THR A 432 14.53 7.30 -25.27
N LEU A 433 13.47 6.65 -25.74
CA LEU A 433 13.04 5.34 -25.33
C LEU A 433 13.40 4.29 -26.41
N LYS A 434 13.78 3.09 -25.97
CA LYS A 434 13.94 1.92 -26.85
C LYS A 434 13.38 0.68 -26.18
N GLU A 435 12.83 -0.23 -26.97
CA GLU A 435 12.40 -1.52 -26.46
C GLU A 435 13.56 -2.28 -25.83
N LYS A 436 13.30 -2.96 -24.73
CA LYS A 436 14.29 -3.79 -24.06
C LYS A 436 14.56 -4.99 -24.96
N SER A 437 15.75 -5.10 -25.56
CA SER A 437 16.13 -6.29 -26.35
C SER A 437 16.08 -7.52 -25.43
N THR A 438 15.11 -8.41 -25.68
CA THR A 438 15.07 -9.76 -25.12
C THR A 438 16.17 -10.57 -25.78
N THR A 439 17.37 -10.53 -25.23
CA THR A 439 18.42 -11.52 -25.62
C THR A 439 17.98 -12.82 -24.95
N SER A 440 17.38 -13.71 -25.74
CA SER A 440 17.23 -15.12 -25.40
C SER A 440 18.64 -15.70 -25.17
N GLN A 441 18.96 -15.94 -23.90
CA GLN A 441 20.05 -16.84 -23.60
C GLN A 441 19.55 -18.27 -23.87
N ASN A 442 20.06 -18.87 -24.97
CA ASN A 442 19.98 -20.31 -25.23
C ASN A 442 20.76 -21.08 -24.16
#